data_a9a65d98250902dbf6e7d743ba1f5f7d
#
_entry.id   a9a65d98250902dbf6e7d743ba1f5f7d
#
_cell.length_a   1.000
_cell.length_b   1.000
_cell.length_c   1.000
_cell.angle_alpha   90.00
_cell.angle_beta   90.00
_cell.angle_gamma   90.00
#
_symmetry.space_group_name_H-M   'P 1'
#
loop_
_entity.id
_entity.type
_entity.pdbx_description
1 polymer ?
#
loop_
_entity_poly.entity_id
_entity_poly.type
_entity_poly.pdbx_seq_one_letter_code
_entity_poly.pdbx_strand_id
1 'polypeptide(L)'
;MNNELAVHNGNGVSNHIRQATDVAGACRAIVKETCQRIGQKDYVRVEGWQAIAVAHGCVASARDVERLEDGYRCIGEVKRMDNGQVISQAEGFLGDDEPMWEKRPNYAKRAMCQTRAISRACRSAFAHIVVLIDKSLSTTPAEEVPYGGFQDINTEKFEEAPKAEPAKISKADLADITAKLNGVRIGEPRDMELKFGKHKGSTLRQIAMLGDKGLDYLEWLSRQDLKPGADGKPYKNDIIRNEIIAEILLEAESLRKGTPDEIPF
;
A
#
# COMPACT_ATOMS: atom_id res chain seq x y z
N MET A 1 -16.07 -7.90 27.17
CA MET A 1 -15.14 -8.23 26.06
C MET A 1 -14.41 -6.94 25.73
N ASN A 2 -13.23 -6.77 26.30
CA ASN A 2 -12.44 -5.56 26.13
C ASN A 2 -11.73 -5.62 24.78
N ASN A 3 -12.14 -4.76 23.87
CA ASN A 3 -11.46 -4.54 22.59
C ASN A 3 -10.33 -3.53 22.85
N GLU A 4 -9.20 -3.99 23.38
CA GLU A 4 -7.99 -3.19 23.43
C GLU A 4 -7.45 -3.05 22.00
N LEU A 5 -7.68 -1.88 21.40
CA LEU A 5 -6.93 -1.43 20.24
C LEU A 5 -5.46 -1.31 20.66
N ALA A 6 -4.65 -2.28 20.26
CA ALA A 6 -3.21 -2.24 20.48
C ALA A 6 -2.65 -0.94 19.86
N VAL A 7 -2.21 -0.03 20.70
CA VAL A 7 -1.47 1.16 20.28
C VAL A 7 -0.15 0.68 19.67
N HIS A 8 -0.03 0.75 18.34
CA HIS A 8 1.22 0.45 17.64
C HIS A 8 2.23 1.56 17.98
N ASN A 9 3.05 1.31 18.98
CA ASN A 9 4.25 2.11 19.21
C ASN A 9 5.11 2.09 17.93
N GLY A 10 5.67 3.25 17.54
CA GLY A 10 6.46 3.41 16.31
C GLY A 10 7.61 2.40 16.12
N ASN A 11 8.09 1.78 17.20
CA ASN A 11 9.02 0.65 17.17
C ASN A 11 8.45 -0.61 16.49
N GLY A 12 7.14 -0.80 16.50
CA GLY A 12 6.49 -1.96 15.86
C GLY A 12 6.62 -1.91 14.33
N VAL A 13 6.37 -0.77 13.69
CA VAL A 13 6.45 -0.61 12.24
C VAL A 13 7.89 -0.84 11.74
N SER A 14 8.89 -0.30 12.44
CA SER A 14 10.30 -0.52 12.12
C SER A 14 10.69 -2.00 12.21
N ASN A 15 10.16 -2.73 13.20
CA ASN A 15 10.40 -4.17 13.35
C ASN A 15 9.75 -4.99 12.24
N HIS A 16 8.54 -4.66 11.81
CA HIS A 16 7.87 -5.35 10.70
C HIS A 16 8.60 -5.16 9.37
N ILE A 17 9.08 -3.95 9.08
CA ILE A 17 9.87 -3.69 7.86
C ILE A 17 11.20 -4.45 7.91
N ARG A 18 11.88 -4.46 9.06
CA ARG A 18 13.13 -5.22 9.24
C ARG A 18 12.90 -6.71 9.04
N GLN A 19 11.88 -7.28 9.67
CA GLN A 19 11.51 -8.68 9.51
C GLN A 19 11.19 -9.01 8.04
N ALA A 20 10.45 -8.16 7.34
CA ALA A 20 10.16 -8.33 5.93
C ALA A 20 11.44 -8.32 5.07
N THR A 21 12.40 -7.46 5.40
CA THR A 21 13.71 -7.39 4.71
C THR A 21 14.55 -8.64 4.97
N ASP A 22 14.56 -9.14 6.20
CA ASP A 22 15.29 -10.36 6.58
C ASP A 22 14.72 -11.58 5.84
N VAL A 23 13.38 -11.71 5.79
CA VAL A 23 12.69 -12.76 5.02
C VAL A 23 13.00 -12.63 3.54
N ALA A 24 12.95 -11.44 2.96
CA ALA A 24 13.30 -11.22 1.56
C ALA A 24 14.75 -11.65 1.27
N GLY A 25 15.68 -11.37 2.19
CA GLY A 25 17.06 -11.83 2.12
C GLY A 25 17.17 -13.36 2.12
N ALA A 26 16.48 -14.02 3.05
CA ALA A 26 16.48 -15.47 3.18
C ALA A 26 15.87 -16.19 1.97
N CYS A 27 14.80 -15.64 1.38
CA CYS A 27 14.10 -16.25 0.25
C CYS A 27 14.68 -15.89 -1.12
N ARG A 28 15.57 -14.92 -1.21
CA ARG A 28 16.06 -14.36 -2.49
C ARG A 28 16.55 -15.43 -3.47
N ALA A 29 17.37 -16.35 -3.01
CA ALA A 29 17.96 -17.39 -3.88
C ALA A 29 16.86 -18.30 -4.45
N ILE A 30 16.03 -18.89 -3.57
CA ILE A 30 14.97 -19.83 -3.99
C ILE A 30 13.92 -19.16 -4.88
N VAL A 31 13.53 -17.91 -4.58
CA VAL A 31 12.56 -17.19 -5.42
C VAL A 31 13.13 -16.94 -6.80
N LYS A 32 14.41 -16.52 -6.92
CA LYS A 32 15.05 -16.31 -8.22
C LYS A 32 15.24 -17.59 -9.02
N GLU A 33 15.59 -18.69 -8.37
CA GLU A 33 15.74 -19.99 -9.02
C GLU A 33 14.41 -20.58 -9.50
N THR A 34 13.31 -20.27 -8.80
CA THR A 34 11.96 -20.75 -9.15
C THR A 34 11.19 -19.81 -10.05
N CYS A 35 11.71 -18.63 -10.39
CA CYS A 35 11.06 -17.72 -11.32
C CYS A 35 10.98 -18.29 -12.73
N GLN A 36 9.91 -17.95 -13.43
CA GLN A 36 9.72 -18.26 -14.84
C GLN A 36 9.83 -16.99 -15.69
N ARG A 37 10.71 -17.02 -16.69
CA ARG A 37 10.80 -15.96 -17.68
C ARG A 37 9.67 -16.09 -18.69
N ILE A 38 8.82 -15.08 -18.77
CA ILE A 38 7.76 -14.99 -19.78
C ILE A 38 7.84 -13.61 -20.45
N GLY A 39 8.13 -13.59 -21.75
CA GLY A 39 8.45 -12.36 -22.45
C GLY A 39 9.69 -11.67 -21.87
N GLN A 40 9.55 -10.42 -21.44
CA GLN A 40 10.65 -9.62 -20.91
C GLN A 40 10.69 -9.56 -19.36
N LYS A 41 9.78 -10.25 -18.68
CA LYS A 41 9.65 -10.21 -17.22
C LYS A 41 9.84 -11.56 -16.59
N ASP A 42 10.32 -11.57 -15.35
CA ASP A 42 10.43 -12.77 -14.52
C ASP A 42 9.24 -12.79 -13.54
N TYR A 43 8.56 -13.93 -13.49
CA TYR A 43 7.34 -14.14 -12.71
C TYR A 43 7.59 -15.21 -11.65
N VAL A 44 7.17 -14.93 -10.43
CA VAL A 44 7.34 -15.87 -9.30
C VAL A 44 6.33 -17.01 -9.45
N ARG A 45 6.82 -18.27 -9.44
CA ARG A 45 6.00 -19.47 -9.45
C ARG A 45 5.50 -19.81 -8.05
N VAL A 46 4.53 -20.74 -7.98
CA VAL A 46 3.92 -21.17 -6.71
C VAL A 46 4.96 -21.61 -5.68
N GLU A 47 6.03 -22.29 -6.11
CA GLU A 47 7.09 -22.75 -5.21
C GLU A 47 7.82 -21.58 -4.54
N GLY A 48 8.07 -20.49 -5.28
CA GLY A 48 8.64 -19.26 -4.73
C GLY A 48 7.69 -18.58 -3.76
N TRP A 49 6.41 -18.52 -4.08
CA TRP A 49 5.38 -17.98 -3.18
C TRP A 49 5.24 -18.79 -1.89
N GLN A 50 5.27 -20.13 -1.98
CA GLN A 50 5.24 -21.00 -0.81
C GLN A 50 6.49 -20.86 0.06
N ALA A 51 7.69 -20.69 -0.55
CA ALA A 51 8.91 -20.44 0.20
C ALA A 51 8.82 -19.14 1.02
N ILE A 52 8.26 -18.08 0.46
CA ILE A 52 8.00 -16.83 1.19
C ILE A 52 7.03 -17.07 2.36
N ALA A 53 5.95 -17.81 2.13
CA ALA A 53 4.98 -18.13 3.18
C ALA A 53 5.63 -18.89 4.34
N VAL A 54 6.42 -19.93 4.04
CA VAL A 54 7.14 -20.71 5.07
C VAL A 54 8.11 -19.85 5.86
N ALA A 55 8.85 -18.95 5.21
CA ALA A 55 9.78 -18.04 5.88
C ALA A 55 9.06 -17.04 6.82
N HIS A 56 7.77 -16.81 6.60
CA HIS A 56 6.89 -16.05 7.51
C HIS A 56 6.16 -16.91 8.56
N GLY A 57 6.53 -18.19 8.71
CA GLY A 57 5.85 -19.11 9.63
C GLY A 57 4.42 -19.42 9.21
N CYS A 58 4.17 -19.43 7.89
CA CYS A 58 2.86 -19.68 7.31
C CYS A 58 2.90 -20.90 6.38
N VAL A 59 1.74 -21.54 6.18
CA VAL A 59 1.52 -22.57 5.18
C VAL A 59 0.42 -22.10 4.22
N ALA A 60 0.65 -22.32 2.93
CA ALA A 60 -0.33 -22.02 1.90
C ALA A 60 -0.93 -23.31 1.35
N SER A 61 -2.24 -23.36 1.24
CA SER A 61 -3.01 -24.52 0.79
C SER A 61 -4.20 -24.10 -0.05
N ALA A 62 -4.83 -25.05 -0.73
CA ALA A 62 -6.10 -24.83 -1.43
C ALA A 62 -7.15 -25.80 -0.88
N ARG A 63 -8.41 -25.35 -0.82
CA ARG A 63 -9.57 -26.09 -0.38
C ARG A 63 -10.78 -25.87 -1.29
N ASP A 64 -11.84 -26.61 -1.08
CA ASP A 64 -13.13 -26.46 -1.75
C ASP A 64 -12.99 -26.44 -3.27
N VAL A 65 -12.37 -27.51 -3.82
CA VAL A 65 -12.20 -27.65 -5.27
C VAL A 65 -13.53 -28.10 -5.89
N GLU A 66 -14.17 -27.20 -6.60
CA GLU A 66 -15.47 -27.41 -7.21
C GLU A 66 -15.37 -27.48 -8.74
N ARG A 67 -16.20 -28.32 -9.36
CA ARG A 67 -16.44 -28.32 -10.79
C ARG A 67 -17.61 -27.42 -11.10
N LEU A 68 -17.38 -26.39 -11.91
CA LEU A 68 -18.41 -25.51 -12.46
C LEU A 68 -18.73 -25.93 -13.92
N GLU A 69 -19.73 -25.32 -14.53
CA GLU A 69 -20.12 -25.58 -15.93
C GLU A 69 -18.98 -25.23 -16.89
N ASP A 70 -18.23 -24.16 -16.60
CA ASP A 70 -17.21 -23.54 -17.44
C ASP A 70 -15.75 -23.75 -16.96
N GLY A 71 -15.54 -24.50 -15.86
CA GLY A 71 -14.17 -24.70 -15.35
C GLY A 71 -14.10 -25.31 -13.97
N TYR A 72 -12.97 -25.09 -13.33
CA TYR A 72 -12.71 -25.44 -11.93
C TYR A 72 -12.46 -24.19 -11.11
N ARG A 73 -13.03 -24.19 -9.91
CA ARG A 73 -12.87 -23.16 -8.90
C ARG A 73 -12.34 -23.76 -7.60
N CYS A 74 -11.52 -23.03 -6.87
CA CYS A 74 -11.13 -23.39 -5.51
C CYS A 74 -10.69 -22.16 -4.72
N ILE A 75 -10.56 -22.32 -3.40
CA ILE A 75 -10.12 -21.26 -2.49
C ILE A 75 -8.70 -21.59 -2.01
N GLY A 76 -7.79 -20.69 -2.31
CA GLY A 76 -6.46 -20.67 -1.72
C GLY A 76 -6.47 -19.93 -0.39
N GLU A 77 -5.70 -20.40 0.57
CA GLU A 77 -5.57 -19.76 1.87
C GLU A 77 -4.14 -19.84 2.38
N VAL A 78 -3.74 -18.83 3.13
CA VAL A 78 -2.48 -18.76 3.86
C VAL A 78 -2.82 -18.75 5.35
N LYS A 79 -2.26 -19.72 6.09
CA LYS A 79 -2.48 -19.89 7.53
C LYS A 79 -1.17 -19.78 8.29
N ARG A 80 -1.23 -19.20 9.47
CA ARG A 80 -0.13 -19.25 10.42
C ARG A 80 0.08 -20.67 10.94
N MET A 81 1.33 -21.11 11.03
CA MET A 81 1.67 -22.46 11.53
C MET A 81 1.47 -22.59 13.04
N ASP A 82 1.61 -21.49 13.79
CA ASP A 82 1.55 -21.46 15.25
C ASP A 82 0.11 -21.62 15.81
N ASN A 83 -0.88 -21.04 15.14
CA ASN A 83 -2.25 -20.97 15.66
C ASN A 83 -3.35 -21.30 14.64
N GLY A 84 -2.97 -21.59 13.38
CA GLY A 84 -3.91 -21.91 12.31
C GLY A 84 -4.74 -20.72 11.82
N GLN A 85 -4.46 -19.49 12.27
CA GLN A 85 -5.18 -18.29 11.82
C GLN A 85 -4.98 -18.06 10.32
N VAL A 86 -6.07 -17.89 9.59
CA VAL A 86 -6.05 -17.50 8.18
C VAL A 86 -5.70 -16.02 8.07
N ILE A 87 -4.63 -15.72 7.36
CA ILE A 87 -4.16 -14.34 7.14
C ILE A 87 -4.48 -13.82 5.73
N SER A 88 -4.74 -14.72 4.79
CA SER A 88 -5.11 -14.38 3.41
C SER A 88 -5.91 -15.49 2.76
N GLN A 89 -6.86 -15.11 1.92
CA GLN A 89 -7.61 -16.01 1.06
C GLN A 89 -7.74 -15.41 -0.34
N ALA A 90 -7.81 -16.26 -1.36
CA ALA A 90 -8.08 -15.85 -2.72
C ALA A 90 -8.73 -16.99 -3.50
N GLU A 91 -9.57 -16.64 -4.44
CA GLU A 91 -10.16 -17.58 -5.38
C GLU A 91 -9.15 -17.91 -6.50
N GLY A 92 -9.05 -19.18 -6.84
CA GLY A 92 -8.42 -19.67 -8.07
C GLY A 92 -9.49 -20.18 -9.01
N PHE A 93 -9.35 -19.87 -10.29
CA PHE A 93 -10.21 -20.36 -11.36
C PHE A 93 -9.36 -20.85 -12.55
N LEU A 94 -9.84 -21.92 -13.19
CA LEU A 94 -9.31 -22.42 -14.45
C LEU A 94 -10.46 -22.73 -15.39
N GLY A 95 -10.58 -21.95 -16.46
CA GLY A 95 -11.61 -22.14 -17.49
C GLY A 95 -11.34 -23.34 -18.40
N ASP A 96 -12.39 -23.99 -18.85
CA ASP A 96 -12.28 -25.07 -19.84
C ASP A 96 -11.94 -24.56 -21.22
N ASP A 97 -12.23 -23.29 -21.50
CA ASP A 97 -11.96 -22.59 -22.75
C ASP A 97 -10.50 -22.09 -22.87
N GLU A 98 -9.69 -22.24 -21.82
CA GLU A 98 -8.28 -21.85 -21.90
C GLU A 98 -7.52 -22.76 -22.89
N PRO A 99 -6.92 -22.21 -23.97
CA PRO A 99 -6.35 -23.03 -25.08
C PRO A 99 -5.33 -24.05 -24.65
N MET A 100 -4.54 -23.74 -23.59
CA MET A 100 -3.53 -24.67 -23.05
C MET A 100 -4.12 -25.80 -22.21
N TRP A 101 -5.34 -25.61 -21.70
CA TRP A 101 -5.99 -26.50 -20.75
C TRP A 101 -7.17 -27.26 -21.34
N GLU A 102 -7.70 -26.81 -22.46
CA GLU A 102 -8.86 -27.44 -23.13
C GLU A 102 -8.73 -28.97 -23.26
N LYS A 103 -7.58 -29.43 -23.75
CA LYS A 103 -7.29 -30.88 -24.00
C LYS A 103 -6.63 -31.60 -22.82
N ARG A 104 -6.43 -30.93 -21.68
CA ARG A 104 -5.80 -31.55 -20.53
C ARG A 104 -6.82 -32.37 -19.70
N PRO A 105 -6.36 -33.48 -19.06
CA PRO A 105 -7.26 -34.27 -18.24
C PRO A 105 -7.71 -33.51 -17.00
N ASN A 106 -8.89 -33.84 -16.48
CA ASN A 106 -9.51 -33.16 -15.34
C ASN A 106 -8.64 -33.04 -14.11
N TYR A 107 -7.84 -34.08 -13.79
CA TYR A 107 -6.94 -34.02 -12.64
C TYR A 107 -5.87 -32.92 -12.80
N ALA A 108 -5.36 -32.70 -14.00
CA ALA A 108 -4.38 -31.66 -14.28
C ALA A 108 -5.03 -30.26 -14.20
N LYS A 109 -6.27 -30.12 -14.70
CA LYS A 109 -7.05 -28.88 -14.56
C LYS A 109 -7.29 -28.54 -13.10
N ARG A 110 -7.70 -29.53 -12.28
CA ARG A 110 -7.89 -29.35 -10.83
C ARG A 110 -6.60 -28.92 -10.14
N ALA A 111 -5.48 -29.57 -10.46
CA ALA A 111 -4.19 -29.23 -9.89
C ALA A 111 -3.78 -27.78 -10.22
N MET A 112 -3.96 -27.35 -11.48
CA MET A 112 -3.64 -25.97 -11.88
C MET A 112 -4.56 -24.96 -11.21
N CYS A 113 -5.84 -25.25 -11.06
CA CYS A 113 -6.76 -24.41 -10.31
C CYS A 113 -6.27 -24.18 -8.87
N GLN A 114 -5.86 -25.26 -8.19
CA GLN A 114 -5.28 -25.19 -6.83
C GLN A 114 -3.98 -24.36 -6.81
N THR A 115 -3.11 -24.56 -7.78
CA THR A 115 -1.84 -23.81 -7.90
C THR A 115 -2.11 -22.31 -8.03
N ARG A 116 -3.04 -21.91 -8.88
CA ARG A 116 -3.46 -20.51 -9.04
C ARG A 116 -4.02 -19.92 -7.75
N ALA A 117 -4.89 -20.65 -7.05
CA ALA A 117 -5.48 -20.21 -5.79
C ALA A 117 -4.40 -19.98 -4.71
N ILE A 118 -3.45 -20.91 -4.56
CA ILE A 118 -2.33 -20.81 -3.62
C ILE A 118 -1.49 -19.58 -3.93
N SER A 119 -1.08 -19.41 -5.18
CA SER A 119 -0.24 -18.27 -5.60
C SER A 119 -0.94 -16.94 -5.37
N ARG A 120 -2.24 -16.83 -5.64
CA ARG A 120 -3.06 -15.63 -5.38
C ARG A 120 -3.16 -15.30 -3.89
N ALA A 121 -3.42 -16.30 -3.06
CA ALA A 121 -3.48 -16.11 -1.62
C ALA A 121 -2.13 -15.64 -1.06
N CYS A 122 -1.02 -16.25 -1.50
CA CYS A 122 0.33 -15.82 -1.14
C CYS A 122 0.64 -14.40 -1.63
N ARG A 123 0.28 -14.07 -2.88
CA ARG A 123 0.44 -12.71 -3.42
C ARG A 123 -0.27 -11.67 -2.56
N SER A 124 -1.51 -11.93 -2.17
CA SER A 124 -2.30 -11.01 -1.33
C SER A 124 -1.62 -10.73 0.01
N ALA A 125 -0.95 -11.72 0.61
CA ALA A 125 -0.25 -11.56 1.88
C ALA A 125 1.16 -10.99 1.72
N PHE A 126 1.91 -11.37 0.67
CA PHE A 126 3.37 -11.24 0.61
C PHE A 126 3.91 -10.54 -0.64
N ALA A 127 3.08 -9.88 -1.46
CA ALA A 127 3.57 -9.20 -2.67
C ALA A 127 4.72 -8.20 -2.37
N HIS A 128 4.69 -7.54 -1.22
CA HIS A 128 5.72 -6.61 -0.77
C HIS A 128 7.10 -7.28 -0.62
N ILE A 129 7.17 -8.58 -0.25
CA ILE A 129 8.42 -9.32 -0.13
C ILE A 129 9.09 -9.49 -1.49
N VAL A 130 8.31 -9.80 -2.53
CA VAL A 130 8.82 -9.93 -3.91
C VAL A 130 9.49 -8.62 -4.35
N VAL A 131 8.88 -7.48 -4.06
CA VAL A 131 9.44 -6.16 -4.37
C VAL A 131 10.73 -5.88 -3.59
N LEU A 132 10.84 -6.35 -2.33
CA LEU A 132 12.06 -6.25 -1.53
C LEU A 132 13.17 -7.20 -2.03
N ILE A 133 12.81 -8.36 -2.58
CA ILE A 133 13.76 -9.30 -3.20
C ILE A 133 14.39 -8.67 -4.45
N ASP A 134 13.54 -8.22 -5.37
CA ASP A 134 13.98 -7.59 -6.62
C ASP A 134 12.81 -6.82 -7.26
N LYS A 135 13.02 -5.52 -7.50
CA LYS A 135 12.02 -4.63 -8.11
C LYS A 135 11.66 -5.00 -9.56
N SER A 136 12.51 -5.77 -10.23
CA SER A 136 12.26 -6.24 -11.61
C SER A 136 11.33 -7.45 -11.68
N LEU A 137 11.14 -8.17 -10.57
CA LEU A 137 10.22 -9.28 -10.49
C LEU A 137 8.77 -8.81 -10.55
N SER A 138 7.95 -9.54 -11.32
CA SER A 138 6.51 -9.32 -11.30
C SER A 138 5.88 -9.92 -10.05
N THR A 139 4.96 -9.17 -9.44
CA THR A 139 4.13 -9.69 -8.34
C THR A 139 2.94 -10.49 -8.85
N THR A 140 2.69 -10.55 -10.16
CA THR A 140 1.70 -11.46 -10.75
C THR A 140 2.27 -12.87 -10.71
N PRO A 141 1.53 -13.88 -10.20
CA PRO A 141 1.96 -15.27 -10.24
C PRO A 141 2.20 -15.76 -11.66
N ALA A 142 3.24 -16.57 -11.86
CA ALA A 142 3.57 -17.11 -13.19
C ALA A 142 2.41 -17.91 -13.82
N GLU A 143 1.63 -18.60 -12.97
CA GLU A 143 0.50 -19.44 -13.36
C GLU A 143 -0.71 -18.67 -13.88
N GLU A 144 -0.71 -17.35 -13.71
CA GLU A 144 -1.77 -16.45 -14.20
C GLU A 144 -1.39 -15.76 -15.52
N VAL A 145 -0.16 -15.92 -15.94
CA VAL A 145 0.34 -15.28 -17.16
C VAL A 145 0.05 -16.18 -18.36
N PRO A 146 -0.63 -15.66 -19.41
CA PRO A 146 -0.87 -16.39 -20.64
C PRO A 146 0.44 -16.87 -21.29
N TYR A 147 0.37 -17.94 -22.06
CA TYR A 147 1.50 -18.39 -22.87
C TYR A 147 1.93 -17.28 -23.84
N GLY A 148 3.21 -16.89 -23.77
CA GLY A 148 3.73 -15.77 -24.55
C GLY A 148 3.62 -14.39 -23.83
N GLY A 149 3.08 -14.35 -22.62
CA GLY A 149 2.90 -13.12 -21.84
C GLY A 149 1.55 -12.46 -22.08
N PHE A 150 1.30 -11.38 -21.35
CA PHE A 150 0.18 -10.50 -21.69
C PHE A 150 0.50 -9.83 -23.01
N GLN A 151 -0.31 -10.11 -24.04
CA GLN A 151 -0.23 -9.31 -25.27
C GLN A 151 -0.60 -7.89 -24.87
N ASP A 152 0.23 -6.94 -25.21
CA ASP A 152 -0.17 -5.54 -25.16
C ASP A 152 -1.43 -5.46 -26.03
N ILE A 153 -2.59 -5.33 -25.39
CA ILE A 153 -3.81 -4.99 -26.08
C ILE A 153 -3.47 -3.70 -26.79
N ASN A 154 -3.37 -3.77 -28.11
CA ASN A 154 -2.95 -2.67 -28.97
C ASN A 154 -3.69 -1.42 -28.51
N THR A 155 -3.01 -0.57 -27.76
CA THR A 155 -3.51 0.73 -27.31
C THR A 155 -3.78 1.65 -28.50
N GLU A 156 -3.40 1.23 -29.70
CA GLU A 156 -3.71 1.93 -30.97
C GLU A 156 -5.20 1.98 -31.34
N LYS A 157 -6.08 1.25 -30.58
CA LYS A 157 -7.54 1.32 -30.76
C LYS A 157 -8.30 1.96 -29.62
N PHE A 158 -7.65 2.33 -28.53
CA PHE A 158 -8.19 3.44 -27.78
C PHE A 158 -7.82 4.68 -28.61
N GLU A 159 -8.71 5.09 -29.49
CA GLU A 159 -8.73 6.46 -29.98
C GLU A 159 -8.50 7.30 -28.73
N GLU A 160 -7.34 8.00 -28.65
CA GLU A 160 -7.13 9.02 -27.63
C GLU A 160 -8.44 9.80 -27.65
N ALA A 161 -9.22 9.68 -26.59
CA ALA A 161 -10.35 10.57 -26.41
C ALA A 161 -9.79 11.95 -26.71
N PRO A 162 -10.37 12.71 -27.66
CA PRO A 162 -9.76 13.91 -28.19
C PRO A 162 -9.25 14.66 -26.97
N LYS A 163 -7.95 14.97 -26.94
CA LYS A 163 -7.34 15.76 -25.87
C LYS A 163 -8.22 16.99 -25.77
N ALA A 164 -9.16 16.95 -24.84
CA ALA A 164 -9.93 18.11 -24.53
C ALA A 164 -8.87 19.15 -24.18
N GLU A 165 -8.72 20.16 -25.04
CA GLU A 165 -7.92 21.33 -24.71
C GLU A 165 -8.35 21.69 -23.29
N PRO A 166 -7.40 21.95 -22.35
CA PRO A 166 -7.76 22.25 -20.99
C PRO A 166 -8.81 23.36 -21.03
N ALA A 167 -10.05 22.99 -20.73
CA ALA A 167 -11.17 23.93 -20.75
C ALA A 167 -10.70 25.10 -19.89
N LYS A 168 -10.66 26.28 -20.49
CA LYS A 168 -10.34 27.52 -19.77
C LYS A 168 -11.43 27.70 -18.74
N ILE A 169 -11.21 27.12 -17.56
CA ILE A 169 -12.11 27.25 -16.42
C ILE A 169 -12.20 28.74 -16.12
N SER A 170 -13.39 29.32 -16.29
CA SER A 170 -13.60 30.72 -16.02
C SER A 170 -13.43 30.99 -14.52
N LYS A 171 -13.07 32.20 -14.15
CA LYS A 171 -12.94 32.58 -12.71
C LYS A 171 -14.24 32.34 -11.93
N ALA A 172 -15.39 32.33 -12.61
CA ALA A 172 -16.69 32.06 -12.00
C ALA A 172 -16.86 30.56 -11.69
N ASP A 173 -16.40 29.66 -12.59
CA ASP A 173 -16.45 28.21 -12.37
C ASP A 173 -15.48 27.77 -11.26
N LEU A 174 -14.33 28.44 -11.14
CA LEU A 174 -13.39 28.24 -10.03
C LEU A 174 -14.01 28.61 -8.68
N ALA A 175 -14.79 29.68 -8.59
CA ALA A 175 -15.49 30.09 -7.38
C ALA A 175 -16.58 29.07 -6.98
N ASP A 176 -17.30 28.52 -7.95
CA ASP A 176 -18.35 27.51 -7.70
C ASP A 176 -17.78 26.15 -7.32
N ILE A 177 -16.65 25.74 -7.93
CA ILE A 177 -15.89 24.54 -7.56
C ILE A 177 -15.31 24.69 -6.15
N THR A 178 -14.77 25.87 -5.82
CA THR A 178 -14.22 26.14 -4.47
C THR A 178 -15.32 26.11 -3.40
N ALA A 179 -16.52 26.60 -3.72
CA ALA A 179 -17.67 26.54 -2.83
C ALA A 179 -18.19 25.09 -2.62
N LYS A 180 -18.11 24.24 -3.65
CA LYS A 180 -18.48 22.82 -3.57
C LYS A 180 -17.40 21.95 -2.90
N LEU A 181 -16.12 22.34 -2.96
CA LEU A 181 -14.98 21.65 -2.35
C LEU A 181 -14.79 21.97 -0.85
N ASN A 182 -15.49 22.97 -0.31
CA ASN A 182 -15.47 23.27 1.13
C ASN A 182 -16.03 22.14 2.02
N GLY A 183 -16.47 21.01 1.43
CA GLY A 183 -16.89 19.79 2.12
C GLY A 183 -15.98 18.57 1.91
N VAL A 184 -14.96 18.64 1.04
CA VAL A 184 -14.07 17.52 0.73
C VAL A 184 -12.66 17.84 1.22
N ARG A 185 -12.26 17.21 2.31
CA ARG A 185 -10.88 17.29 2.85
C ARG A 185 -9.93 16.55 1.91
N ILE A 186 -9.33 17.25 0.96
CA ILE A 186 -8.24 16.73 0.12
C ILE A 186 -6.93 17.13 0.78
N GLY A 187 -6.20 16.15 1.33
CA GLY A 187 -4.91 16.31 1.99
C GLY A 187 -5.05 17.02 3.35
N GLU A 188 -4.71 16.36 4.44
CA GLU A 188 -4.75 17.05 5.74
C GLU A 188 -3.78 18.24 5.68
N PRO A 189 -4.20 19.45 6.08
CA PRO A 189 -3.34 20.66 6.09
C PRO A 189 -2.02 20.45 6.84
N ARG A 190 -1.96 19.47 7.75
CA ARG A 190 -0.80 19.09 8.57
C ARG A 190 0.34 18.42 7.78
N ASP A 191 0.10 18.01 6.53
CA ASP A 191 1.11 17.42 5.65
C ASP A 191 1.88 18.47 4.81
N MET A 192 1.72 19.77 5.15
CA MET A 192 2.51 20.84 4.54
C MET A 192 4.00 20.65 4.84
N GLU A 193 4.81 20.53 3.77
CA GLU A 193 6.26 20.37 3.84
C GLU A 193 6.98 21.70 4.03
N LEU A 194 7.95 21.75 4.96
CA LEU A 194 8.81 22.92 5.13
C LEU A 194 9.89 22.98 4.04
N LYS A 195 9.92 24.10 3.32
CA LYS A 195 10.92 24.36 2.25
C LYS A 195 12.21 24.99 2.76
N PHE A 196 12.31 25.32 4.05
CA PHE A 196 13.45 26.03 4.66
C PHE A 196 13.68 25.61 6.12
N GLY A 197 14.80 26.05 6.69
CA GLY A 197 15.15 25.84 8.09
C GLY A 197 15.72 24.47 8.41
N LYS A 198 15.81 24.16 9.71
CA LYS A 198 16.43 22.93 10.26
C LYS A 198 15.69 21.65 9.83
N HIS A 199 14.39 21.74 9.63
CA HIS A 199 13.52 20.63 9.25
C HIS A 199 13.02 20.73 7.79
N LYS A 200 13.88 21.27 6.89
CA LYS A 200 13.57 21.32 5.46
C LYS A 200 13.31 19.91 4.91
N GLY A 201 12.21 19.72 4.18
CA GLY A 201 11.78 18.44 3.61
C GLY A 201 10.93 17.60 4.55
N SER A 202 10.65 18.07 5.78
CA SER A 202 9.73 17.40 6.71
C SER A 202 8.38 18.10 6.71
N THR A 203 7.29 17.33 6.92
CA THR A 203 5.96 17.90 7.09
C THR A 203 5.77 18.45 8.51
N LEU A 204 4.84 19.40 8.68
CA LEU A 204 4.52 19.95 10.02
C LEU A 204 4.10 18.84 10.99
N ARG A 205 3.36 17.83 10.51
CA ARG A 205 2.99 16.64 11.30
C ARG A 205 4.23 15.84 11.74
N GLN A 206 5.17 15.58 10.84
CA GLN A 206 6.41 14.85 11.17
C GLN A 206 7.24 15.59 12.21
N ILE A 207 7.28 16.91 12.15
CA ILE A 207 7.99 17.74 13.13
C ILE A 207 7.30 17.66 14.50
N ALA A 208 5.96 17.75 14.54
CA ALA A 208 5.19 17.60 15.78
C ALA A 208 5.42 16.23 16.45
N MET A 209 5.57 15.16 15.66
CA MET A 209 5.88 13.81 16.16
C MET A 209 7.26 13.65 16.79
N LEU A 210 8.15 14.65 16.71
CA LEU A 210 9.44 14.66 17.43
C LEU A 210 9.27 14.97 18.93
N GLY A 211 8.02 15.08 19.41
CA GLY A 211 7.69 15.39 20.79
C GLY A 211 7.97 16.85 21.15
N ASP A 212 8.34 17.12 22.42
CA ASP A 212 8.49 18.49 22.92
C ASP A 212 9.43 19.34 22.07
N LYS A 213 10.56 18.79 21.62
CA LYS A 213 11.53 19.50 20.77
C LYS A 213 10.94 19.89 19.40
N GLY A 214 10.02 19.08 18.88
CA GLY A 214 9.32 19.39 17.63
C GLY A 214 8.26 20.48 17.83
N LEU A 215 7.52 20.41 18.92
CA LEU A 215 6.51 21.42 19.29
C LEU A 215 7.17 22.76 19.60
N ASP A 216 8.28 22.79 20.35
CA ASP A 216 9.05 24.01 20.60
C ASP A 216 9.53 24.67 19.31
N TYR A 217 9.97 23.85 18.35
CA TYR A 217 10.39 24.36 17.03
C TYR A 217 9.23 24.94 16.23
N LEU A 218 8.07 24.29 16.24
CA LEU A 218 6.86 24.79 15.58
C LEU A 218 6.36 26.10 16.23
N GLU A 219 6.38 26.17 17.56
CA GLU A 219 6.03 27.38 18.31
C GLU A 219 6.99 28.52 17.96
N TRP A 220 8.30 28.28 17.96
CA TRP A 220 9.30 29.26 17.53
C TRP A 220 9.05 29.71 16.08
N LEU A 221 8.74 28.78 15.17
CA LEU A 221 8.49 29.07 13.77
C LEU A 221 7.25 29.96 13.56
N SER A 222 6.19 29.75 14.34
CA SER A 222 4.95 30.55 14.25
C SER A 222 5.15 31.98 14.73
N ARG A 223 6.10 32.22 15.62
CA ARG A 223 6.43 33.55 16.17
C ARG A 223 7.38 34.38 15.29
N GLN A 224 7.90 33.78 14.20
CA GLN A 224 8.78 34.52 13.27
C GLN A 224 7.99 35.50 12.44
N ASP A 225 8.55 36.71 12.25
CA ASP A 225 7.96 37.72 11.38
C ASP A 225 7.83 37.20 9.95
N LEU A 226 6.63 37.27 9.40
CA LEU A 226 6.35 36.88 8.03
C LEU A 226 6.99 37.87 7.06
N LYS A 227 7.87 37.39 6.18
CA LYS A 227 8.49 38.24 5.18
C LYS A 227 7.43 38.79 4.23
N PRO A 228 7.39 40.11 4.00
CA PRO A 228 6.48 40.68 3.04
C PRO A 228 6.86 40.28 1.62
N GLY A 229 5.87 39.95 0.81
CA GLY A 229 6.02 39.76 -0.63
C GLY A 229 6.21 41.09 -1.36
N ALA A 230 6.28 41.03 -2.68
CA ALA A 230 6.47 42.19 -3.54
C ALA A 230 5.33 43.26 -3.42
N ASP A 231 4.16 42.85 -2.94
CA ASP A 231 2.97 43.67 -2.69
C ASP A 231 2.87 44.18 -1.24
N GLY A 232 3.90 43.99 -0.43
CA GLY A 232 3.94 44.40 0.98
C GLY A 232 3.12 43.53 1.93
N LYS A 233 2.47 42.47 1.44
CA LYS A 233 1.67 41.53 2.23
C LYS A 233 2.44 40.20 2.45
N PRO A 234 2.22 39.53 3.58
CA PRO A 234 2.83 38.20 3.79
C PRO A 234 2.34 37.19 2.75
N TYR A 235 3.18 36.22 2.40
CA TYR A 235 2.80 35.17 1.48
C TYR A 235 1.68 34.31 2.05
N LYS A 236 0.67 34.00 1.23
CA LYS A 236 -0.49 33.19 1.64
C LYS A 236 -0.09 31.85 2.27
N ASN A 237 0.94 31.20 1.72
CA ASN A 237 1.43 29.93 2.25
C ASN A 237 2.04 30.05 3.65
N ASP A 238 2.62 31.18 4.00
CA ASP A 238 3.16 31.43 5.34
C ASP A 238 2.05 31.68 6.35
N ILE A 239 0.95 32.32 5.94
CA ILE A 239 -0.24 32.51 6.77
C ILE A 239 -0.86 31.14 7.06
N ILE A 240 -1.14 30.34 6.02
CA ILE A 240 -1.72 28.99 6.15
C ILE A 240 -0.83 28.10 7.02
N ARG A 241 0.50 28.15 6.85
CA ARG A 241 1.45 27.41 7.69
C ARG A 241 1.29 27.75 9.16
N ASN A 242 1.21 29.04 9.50
CA ASN A 242 1.09 29.48 10.88
C ASN A 242 -0.27 29.11 11.50
N GLU A 243 -1.36 29.12 10.70
CA GLU A 243 -2.68 28.64 11.13
C GLU A 243 -2.63 27.13 11.47
N ILE A 244 -2.02 26.32 10.62
CA ILE A 244 -1.86 24.87 10.85
C ILE A 244 -0.98 24.59 12.09
N ILE A 245 0.08 25.36 12.29
CA ILE A 245 0.94 25.24 13.48
C ILE A 245 0.15 25.56 14.73
N ALA A 246 -0.69 26.61 14.71
CA ALA A 246 -1.52 26.98 15.86
C ALA A 246 -2.52 25.85 16.22
N GLU A 247 -3.14 25.21 15.22
CA GLU A 247 -4.00 24.03 15.46
C GLU A 247 -3.25 22.86 16.09
N ILE A 248 -2.04 22.54 15.58
CA ILE A 248 -1.21 21.45 16.13
C ILE A 248 -0.82 21.73 17.59
N LEU A 249 -0.43 22.94 17.92
CA LEU A 249 -0.05 23.33 19.27
C LEU A 249 -1.23 23.27 20.24
N LEU A 250 -2.39 23.71 19.80
CA LEU A 250 -3.63 23.68 20.60
C LEU A 250 -4.06 22.24 20.90
N GLU A 251 -3.95 21.33 19.93
CA GLU A 251 -4.24 19.92 20.12
C GLU A 251 -3.23 19.25 21.08
N ALA A 252 -1.93 19.55 20.92
CA ALA A 252 -0.90 19.05 21.81
C ALA A 252 -1.12 19.52 23.27
N GLU A 253 -1.56 20.77 23.45
CA GLU A 253 -1.87 21.31 24.78
C GLU A 253 -3.13 20.67 25.39
N SER A 254 -4.14 20.38 24.57
CA SER A 254 -5.36 19.69 25.02
C SER A 254 -5.08 18.27 25.48
N LEU A 255 -4.18 17.56 24.79
CA LEU A 255 -3.75 16.21 25.16
C LEU A 255 -2.94 16.21 26.46
N ARG A 256 -2.14 17.25 26.73
CA ARG A 256 -1.39 17.40 27.99
C ARG A 256 -2.32 17.69 29.18
N LYS A 257 -3.42 18.42 28.97
CA LYS A 257 -4.40 18.74 30.02
C LYS A 257 -5.41 17.61 30.28
N GLY A 258 -5.50 16.62 29.39
CA GLY A 258 -6.44 15.49 29.46
C GLY A 258 -5.86 14.21 30.13
N THR A 259 -4.64 14.23 30.65
CA THR A 259 -4.14 13.15 31.51
C THR A 259 -4.41 13.49 32.99
N PRO A 260 -5.37 12.84 33.65
CA PRO A 260 -5.46 12.96 35.09
C PRO A 260 -4.26 12.22 35.71
N ASP A 261 -3.34 12.96 36.33
CA ASP A 261 -2.62 12.45 37.46
C ASP A 261 -3.68 12.14 38.52
N GLU A 262 -3.85 10.83 38.81
CA GLU A 262 -4.24 10.31 40.12
C GLU A 262 -4.78 8.89 39.95
N ILE A 263 -3.92 7.91 40.24
CA ILE A 263 -4.35 6.67 40.87
C ILE A 263 -3.84 6.73 42.29
N PRO A 264 -4.69 6.92 43.31
CA PRO A 264 -4.36 6.59 44.65
C PRO A 264 -4.56 5.08 44.82
N PHE A 265 -3.52 4.39 45.32
CA PHE A 265 -3.39 3.09 46.01
C PHE A 265 -4.49 2.05 45.84
#